data_c90d5e428fe67735a3a1e04211a3251c
#
_entry.id   c90d5e428fe67735a3a1e04211a3251c
#
_cell.length_a   1.000
_cell.length_b   1.000
_cell.length_c   1.000
_cell.angle_alpha   90.00
_cell.angle_beta   90.00
_cell.angle_gamma   90.00
#
_symmetry.space_group_name_H-M   'P 1'
#
loop_
_entity.id
_entity.type
_entity.pdbx_description
1 polymer ?
#
loop_
_entity_poly.entity_id
_entity_poly.type
_entity_poly.pdbx_seq_one_letter_code
_entity_poly.pdbx_strand_id
1 'polypeptide(L)'
;MSIKPGLELDNFDKAIRPQDDLYLHTNGKWFRETEIPADQSIHGSFHMLRDASEEAVKEILEEASANPQPGVSQQIGDLYNSFLNEELAEELGVAPIAADLQRIREAKHIDDLMRLMGEFSRQGISGFFGLYIDNDPGNPERYLPHLAQGGLGLPDEAYYREEKH
;
A
#
# COMPACT_ATOMS: atom_id res chain seq x y z
N MET A 1 -28.64 -9.64 4.96
CA MET A 1 -27.93 -8.56 4.25
C MET A 1 -28.66 -8.32 2.93
N SER A 2 -29.30 -7.16 2.76
CA SER A 2 -29.97 -6.83 1.49
C SER A 2 -28.91 -6.43 0.49
N ILE A 3 -28.77 -7.19 -0.60
CA ILE A 3 -27.87 -6.83 -1.69
C ILE A 3 -28.50 -5.59 -2.36
N LYS A 4 -27.87 -4.42 -2.20
CA LYS A 4 -28.24 -3.25 -2.98
C LYS A 4 -27.90 -3.51 -4.44
N PRO A 5 -28.75 -3.13 -5.40
CA PRO A 5 -28.41 -3.19 -6.82
C PRO A 5 -27.14 -2.37 -7.07
N GLY A 6 -26.27 -2.85 -7.95
CA GLY A 6 -24.99 -2.19 -8.28
C GLY A 6 -25.12 -0.83 -8.99
N LEU A 7 -26.35 -0.36 -9.24
CA LEU A 7 -26.66 0.95 -9.82
C LEU A 7 -27.30 1.84 -8.75
N GLU A 8 -26.68 2.97 -8.48
CA GLU A 8 -27.22 4.00 -7.59
C GLU A 8 -28.00 5.03 -8.41
N LEU A 9 -29.29 4.76 -8.59
CA LEU A 9 -30.19 5.59 -9.42
C LEU A 9 -30.31 7.04 -8.93
N ASP A 10 -30.03 7.29 -7.66
CA ASP A 10 -30.02 8.62 -7.07
C ASP A 10 -28.89 9.53 -7.59
N ASN A 11 -27.84 8.93 -8.16
CA ASN A 11 -26.72 9.64 -8.77
C ASN A 11 -27.01 10.14 -10.19
N PHE A 12 -28.12 9.69 -10.77
CA PHE A 12 -28.48 10.03 -12.15
C PHE A 12 -28.93 11.49 -12.28
N ASP A 13 -28.44 12.15 -13.32
CA ASP A 13 -28.94 13.45 -13.77
C ASP A 13 -29.91 13.26 -14.94
N LYS A 14 -31.21 13.27 -14.62
CA LYS A 14 -32.27 13.08 -15.62
C LYS A 14 -32.43 14.28 -16.58
N ALA A 15 -31.79 15.40 -16.30
CA ALA A 15 -31.77 16.56 -17.20
C ALA A 15 -30.84 16.35 -18.40
N ILE A 16 -29.88 15.47 -18.28
CA ILE A 16 -28.93 15.11 -19.34
C ILE A 16 -29.41 13.84 -20.04
N ARG A 17 -29.54 13.90 -21.37
CA ARG A 17 -29.94 12.75 -22.14
C ARG A 17 -28.80 11.74 -22.27
N PRO A 18 -29.03 10.43 -22.10
CA PRO A 18 -27.95 9.43 -22.16
C PRO A 18 -27.24 9.36 -23.51
N GLN A 19 -27.93 9.80 -24.59
CA GLN A 19 -27.35 9.85 -25.93
C GLN A 19 -26.36 11.01 -26.11
N ASP A 20 -26.48 12.06 -25.30
CA ASP A 20 -25.62 13.24 -25.37
C ASP A 20 -24.38 13.06 -24.48
N ASP A 21 -24.58 12.60 -23.24
CA ASP A 21 -23.50 12.27 -22.31
C ASP A 21 -23.95 11.19 -21.31
N LEU A 22 -23.56 9.95 -21.59
CA LEU A 22 -23.93 8.81 -20.73
C LEU A 22 -23.25 8.92 -19.33
N TYR A 23 -22.03 9.43 -19.27
CA TYR A 23 -21.32 9.57 -17.99
C TYR A 23 -22.02 10.58 -17.07
N LEU A 24 -22.29 11.77 -17.56
CA LEU A 24 -23.02 12.78 -16.78
C LEU A 24 -24.50 12.41 -16.57
N HIS A 25 -25.12 11.67 -17.48
CA HIS A 25 -26.45 11.12 -17.23
C HIS A 25 -26.48 10.21 -16.00
N THR A 26 -25.51 9.32 -15.87
CA THR A 26 -25.47 8.32 -14.79
C THR A 26 -24.84 8.82 -13.49
N ASN A 27 -23.94 9.79 -13.56
CA ASN A 27 -23.15 10.26 -12.42
C ASN A 27 -23.28 11.76 -12.13
N GLY A 28 -24.08 12.50 -12.93
CA GLY A 28 -24.05 13.95 -12.92
C GLY A 28 -24.49 14.59 -11.60
N LYS A 29 -25.41 13.99 -10.87
CA LYS A 29 -25.77 14.47 -9.53
C LYS A 29 -24.64 14.24 -8.54
N TRP A 30 -24.10 13.05 -8.48
CA TRP A 30 -22.95 12.72 -7.64
C TRP A 30 -21.77 13.65 -7.94
N PHE A 31 -21.45 13.89 -9.20
CA PHE A 31 -20.35 14.75 -9.64
C PHE A 31 -20.48 16.20 -9.15
N ARG A 32 -21.71 16.72 -9.06
CA ARG A 32 -21.95 18.10 -8.58
C ARG A 32 -22.00 18.20 -7.06
N GLU A 33 -22.41 17.15 -6.37
CA GLU A 33 -22.67 17.16 -4.94
C GLU A 33 -21.51 16.63 -4.10
N THR A 34 -20.54 15.94 -4.76
CA THR A 34 -19.41 15.31 -4.09
C THR A 34 -18.17 16.20 -4.18
N GLU A 35 -17.60 16.54 -3.05
CA GLU A 35 -16.32 17.22 -2.95
C GLU A 35 -15.19 16.21 -2.85
N ILE A 36 -14.04 16.53 -3.48
CA ILE A 36 -12.81 15.75 -3.30
C ILE A 36 -12.27 16.05 -1.90
N PRO A 37 -12.02 15.04 -1.05
CA PRO A 37 -11.40 15.24 0.27
C PRO A 37 -10.11 16.06 0.17
N ALA A 38 -9.85 16.90 1.15
CA ALA A 38 -8.74 17.86 1.13
C ALA A 38 -7.34 17.21 1.05
N ASP A 39 -7.24 15.95 1.47
CA ASP A 39 -6.03 15.12 1.45
C ASP A 39 -5.90 14.25 0.20
N GLN A 40 -6.86 14.33 -0.73
CA GLN A 40 -6.90 13.54 -1.96
C GLN A 40 -6.80 14.43 -3.20
N SER A 41 -6.13 13.95 -4.24
CA SER A 41 -6.08 14.62 -5.54
C SER A 41 -7.20 14.18 -6.49
N ILE A 42 -7.78 13.01 -6.24
CA ILE A 42 -8.87 12.39 -6.99
C ILE A 42 -9.82 11.68 -6.04
N HIS A 43 -11.10 11.59 -6.42
CA HIS A 43 -12.11 10.85 -5.67
C HIS A 43 -13.09 10.16 -6.61
N GLY A 44 -13.61 9.00 -6.22
CA GLY A 44 -14.54 8.23 -7.02
C GLY A 44 -14.87 6.89 -6.40
N SER A 45 -15.64 6.07 -7.08
CA SER A 45 -16.18 4.80 -6.55
C SER A 45 -15.11 3.87 -5.99
N PHE A 46 -13.95 3.77 -6.66
CA PHE A 46 -12.86 2.93 -6.17
C PHE A 46 -12.20 3.48 -4.89
N HIS A 47 -12.10 4.80 -4.76
CA HIS A 47 -11.61 5.43 -3.53
C HIS A 47 -12.58 5.20 -2.38
N MET A 48 -13.88 5.39 -2.61
CA MET A 48 -14.92 5.13 -1.61
C MET A 48 -14.94 3.66 -1.16
N LEU A 49 -14.73 2.70 -2.08
CA LEU A 49 -14.65 1.28 -1.75
C LEU A 49 -13.38 0.94 -0.95
N ARG A 50 -12.25 1.55 -1.31
CA ARG A 50 -11.01 1.42 -0.55
C ARG A 50 -11.20 1.94 0.86
N ASP A 51 -11.69 3.17 1.01
CA ASP A 51 -11.87 3.83 2.31
C ASP A 51 -12.83 3.02 3.20
N ALA A 52 -13.93 2.51 2.63
CA ALA A 52 -14.84 1.63 3.35
C ALA A 52 -14.20 0.28 3.76
N SER A 53 -13.30 -0.26 2.92
CA SER A 53 -12.57 -1.48 3.24
C SER A 53 -11.52 -1.24 4.33
N GLU A 54 -10.82 -0.12 4.28
CA GLU A 54 -9.84 0.28 5.30
C GLU A 54 -10.51 0.50 6.66
N GLU A 55 -11.68 1.16 6.70
CA GLU A 55 -12.44 1.33 7.94
C GLU A 55 -12.91 -0.01 8.52
N ALA A 56 -13.41 -0.92 7.68
CA ALA A 56 -13.81 -2.26 8.13
C ALA A 56 -12.62 -3.07 8.69
N VAL A 57 -11.44 -2.96 8.06
CA VAL A 57 -10.22 -3.60 8.57
C VAL A 57 -9.79 -2.97 9.90
N LYS A 58 -9.84 -1.65 10.01
CA LYS A 58 -9.54 -0.94 11.25
C LYS A 58 -10.44 -1.38 12.40
N GLU A 59 -11.75 -1.47 12.17
CA GLU A 59 -12.70 -1.98 13.18
C GLU A 59 -12.30 -3.40 13.67
N ILE A 60 -11.91 -4.29 12.76
CA ILE A 60 -11.45 -5.65 13.10
C ILE A 60 -10.17 -5.62 13.94
N LEU A 61 -9.21 -4.76 13.59
CA LEU A 61 -7.96 -4.62 14.32
C LEU A 61 -8.19 -4.07 15.74
N GLU A 62 -9.03 -3.05 15.87
CA GLU A 62 -9.37 -2.44 17.15
C GLU A 62 -10.15 -3.41 18.05
N GLU A 63 -11.09 -4.17 17.48
CA GLU A 63 -11.83 -5.20 18.24
C GLU A 63 -10.87 -6.33 18.70
N ALA A 64 -10.01 -6.83 17.81
CA ALA A 64 -9.04 -7.86 18.14
C ALA A 64 -8.02 -7.40 19.19
N SER A 65 -7.65 -6.11 19.18
CA SER A 65 -6.78 -5.48 20.18
C SER A 65 -7.47 -5.37 21.55
N ALA A 66 -8.73 -4.90 21.56
CA ALA A 66 -9.46 -4.64 22.79
C ALA A 66 -10.01 -5.93 23.45
N ASN A 67 -10.44 -6.89 22.66
CA ASN A 67 -11.12 -8.12 23.11
C ASN A 67 -10.56 -9.37 22.39
N PRO A 68 -9.26 -9.68 22.54
CA PRO A 68 -8.63 -10.75 21.80
C PRO A 68 -9.25 -12.11 22.14
N GLN A 69 -9.64 -12.86 21.10
CA GLN A 69 -10.08 -14.25 21.24
C GLN A 69 -8.93 -15.20 20.91
N PRO A 70 -8.80 -16.35 21.61
CA PRO A 70 -7.72 -17.29 21.33
C PRO A 70 -7.61 -17.67 19.84
N GLY A 71 -6.40 -17.74 19.32
CA GLY A 71 -6.12 -18.08 17.92
C GLY A 71 -5.82 -16.83 17.06
N VAL A 72 -6.43 -16.74 15.89
CA VAL A 72 -6.13 -15.69 14.90
C VAL A 72 -6.42 -14.28 15.44
N SER A 73 -7.52 -14.10 16.17
CA SER A 73 -7.87 -12.81 16.77
C SER A 73 -6.79 -12.31 17.73
N GLN A 74 -6.26 -13.21 18.58
CA GLN A 74 -5.15 -12.88 19.47
C GLN A 74 -3.90 -12.44 18.69
N GLN A 75 -3.55 -13.18 17.63
CA GLN A 75 -2.38 -12.83 16.80
C GLN A 75 -2.52 -11.48 16.12
N ILE A 76 -3.72 -11.16 15.62
CA ILE A 76 -4.02 -9.85 15.02
C ILE A 76 -3.89 -8.75 16.08
N GLY A 77 -4.50 -8.92 17.24
CA GLY A 77 -4.45 -7.95 18.33
C GLY A 77 -3.03 -7.71 18.84
N ASP A 78 -2.25 -8.77 19.03
CA ASP A 78 -0.84 -8.67 19.47
C ASP A 78 0.02 -7.93 18.46
N LEU A 79 -0.14 -8.24 17.16
CA LEU A 79 0.60 -7.56 16.09
C LEU A 79 0.21 -6.07 16.02
N TYR A 80 -1.08 -5.76 16.06
CA TYR A 80 -1.58 -4.39 16.03
C TYR A 80 -1.07 -3.58 17.23
N ASN A 81 -1.14 -4.14 18.44
CA ASN A 81 -0.64 -3.50 19.65
C ASN A 81 0.89 -3.30 19.61
N SER A 82 1.63 -4.24 19.03
CA SER A 82 3.08 -4.08 18.88
C SER A 82 3.45 -2.94 17.92
N PHE A 83 2.65 -2.74 16.87
CA PHE A 83 2.83 -1.62 15.94
C PHE A 83 2.50 -0.27 16.58
N LEU A 84 1.48 -0.20 17.44
CA LEU A 84 1.07 1.02 18.12
C LEU A 84 1.94 1.38 19.35
N ASN A 85 2.87 0.54 19.74
CA ASN A 85 3.72 0.77 20.92
C ASN A 85 4.90 1.70 20.58
N GLU A 86 4.59 3.00 20.42
CA GLU A 86 5.58 4.03 20.11
C GLU A 86 6.66 4.15 21.20
N GLU A 87 6.28 4.00 22.47
CA GLU A 87 7.22 4.08 23.60
C GLU A 87 8.33 3.01 23.49
N LEU A 88 7.94 1.76 23.21
CA LEU A 88 8.90 0.67 23.01
C LEU A 88 9.72 0.88 21.73
N ALA A 89 9.10 1.40 20.65
CA ALA A 89 9.81 1.67 19.41
C ALA A 89 10.91 2.73 19.61
N GLU A 90 10.62 3.79 20.35
CA GLU A 90 11.59 4.83 20.71
C GLU A 90 12.70 4.29 21.64
N GLU A 91 12.35 3.47 22.64
CA GLU A 91 13.34 2.83 23.53
C GLU A 91 14.30 1.94 22.77
N LEU A 92 13.79 1.12 21.86
CA LEU A 92 14.59 0.18 21.07
C LEU A 92 15.43 0.90 19.99
N GLY A 93 14.95 1.99 19.43
CA GLY A 93 15.59 2.71 18.33
C GLY A 93 16.02 1.78 17.20
N VAL A 94 17.30 1.80 16.84
CA VAL A 94 17.87 0.95 15.77
C VAL A 94 18.32 -0.44 16.22
N ALA A 95 18.19 -0.76 17.50
CA ALA A 95 18.70 -2.03 18.04
C ALA A 95 18.17 -3.28 17.31
N PRO A 96 16.87 -3.37 16.92
CA PRO A 96 16.35 -4.54 16.23
C PRO A 96 16.99 -4.83 14.86
N ILE A 97 17.50 -3.80 14.18
CA ILE A 97 18.14 -3.91 12.86
C ILE A 97 19.65 -3.78 12.91
N ALA A 98 20.26 -3.67 14.10
CA ALA A 98 21.69 -3.43 14.27
C ALA A 98 22.56 -4.52 13.62
N ALA A 99 22.14 -5.78 13.70
CA ALA A 99 22.85 -6.90 13.09
C ALA A 99 22.88 -6.79 11.54
N ASP A 100 21.77 -6.40 10.92
CA ASP A 100 21.69 -6.23 9.47
C ASP A 100 22.48 -5.01 9.01
N LEU A 101 22.42 -3.91 9.76
CA LEU A 101 23.27 -2.74 9.51
C LEU A 101 24.77 -3.09 9.60
N GLN A 102 25.15 -3.94 10.55
CA GLN A 102 26.53 -4.40 10.66
C GLN A 102 26.96 -5.24 9.45
N ARG A 103 26.13 -6.15 8.99
CA ARG A 103 26.37 -6.95 7.77
C ARG A 103 26.59 -6.06 6.54
N ILE A 104 25.81 -4.99 6.40
CA ILE A 104 25.98 -4.03 5.30
C ILE A 104 27.33 -3.30 5.41
N ARG A 105 27.71 -2.85 6.62
CA ARG A 105 29.02 -2.18 6.86
C ARG A 105 30.21 -3.07 6.61
N GLU A 106 30.07 -4.37 6.82
CA GLU A 106 31.12 -5.37 6.63
C GLU A 106 31.28 -5.82 5.17
N ALA A 107 30.32 -5.54 4.31
CA ALA A 107 30.40 -5.84 2.89
C ALA A 107 31.53 -5.03 2.25
N LYS A 108 32.55 -5.73 1.69
CA LYS A 108 33.75 -5.10 1.11
C LYS A 108 33.71 -5.12 -0.43
N HIS A 109 32.92 -5.99 -1.01
CA HIS A 109 32.84 -6.21 -2.44
C HIS A 109 31.38 -6.14 -2.91
N ILE A 110 31.20 -5.85 -4.19
CA ILE A 110 29.87 -5.78 -4.79
C ILE A 110 29.12 -7.14 -4.67
N ASP A 111 29.84 -8.24 -4.71
CA ASP A 111 29.27 -9.58 -4.57
C ASP A 111 28.67 -9.79 -3.16
N ASP A 112 29.27 -9.21 -2.13
CA ASP A 112 28.75 -9.27 -0.76
C ASP A 112 27.43 -8.50 -0.68
N LEU A 113 27.38 -7.30 -1.28
CA LEU A 113 26.15 -6.49 -1.34
C LEU A 113 25.05 -7.19 -2.14
N MET A 114 25.40 -7.79 -3.28
CA MET A 114 24.41 -8.52 -4.10
C MET A 114 23.82 -9.71 -3.35
N ARG A 115 24.63 -10.43 -2.57
CA ARG A 115 24.17 -11.54 -1.74
C ARG A 115 23.24 -11.06 -0.63
N LEU A 116 23.66 -10.02 0.10
CA LEU A 116 22.84 -9.41 1.16
C LEU A 116 21.50 -8.91 0.60
N MET A 117 21.53 -8.25 -0.56
CA MET A 117 20.31 -7.78 -1.22
C MET A 117 19.36 -8.93 -1.57
N GLY A 118 19.89 -10.06 -2.05
CA GLY A 118 19.08 -11.25 -2.32
C GLY A 118 18.47 -11.84 -1.04
N GLU A 119 19.20 -11.84 0.06
CA GLU A 119 18.72 -12.30 1.36
C GLU A 119 17.63 -11.36 1.92
N PHE A 120 17.86 -10.05 1.87
CA PHE A 120 16.91 -9.03 2.34
C PHE A 120 15.64 -8.99 1.49
N SER A 121 15.75 -9.19 0.17
CA SER A 121 14.59 -9.30 -0.72
C SER A 121 13.64 -10.43 -0.31
N ARG A 122 14.16 -11.55 0.21
CA ARG A 122 13.33 -12.65 0.76
C ARG A 122 12.60 -12.26 2.04
N GLN A 123 13.04 -11.21 2.72
CA GLN A 123 12.41 -10.64 3.92
C GLN A 123 11.48 -9.46 3.59
N GLY A 124 11.29 -9.14 2.30
CA GLY A 124 10.50 -8.01 1.86
C GLY A 124 11.23 -6.67 1.86
N ILE A 125 12.54 -6.66 2.10
CA ILE A 125 13.35 -5.44 2.08
C ILE A 125 13.80 -5.18 0.64
N SER A 126 13.43 -4.03 0.09
CA SER A 126 13.77 -3.63 -1.28
C SER A 126 15.27 -3.34 -1.42
N GLY A 127 15.83 -3.72 -2.59
CA GLY A 127 17.22 -3.42 -2.97
C GLY A 127 17.28 -2.46 -4.16
N PHE A 128 18.39 -2.49 -4.91
CA PHE A 128 18.66 -1.60 -6.04
C PHE A 128 17.78 -1.89 -7.26
N PHE A 129 17.10 -3.02 -7.29
CA PHE A 129 16.15 -3.38 -8.32
C PHE A 129 14.97 -4.17 -7.74
N GLY A 130 13.83 -4.08 -8.40
CA GLY A 130 12.68 -4.93 -8.18
C GLY A 130 12.76 -6.17 -9.06
N LEU A 131 12.32 -7.30 -8.53
CA LEU A 131 12.15 -8.55 -9.27
C LEU A 131 10.68 -8.94 -9.21
N TYR A 132 10.06 -9.15 -10.36
CA TYR A 132 8.71 -9.70 -10.45
C TYR A 132 8.61 -10.69 -11.62
N ILE A 133 7.61 -11.55 -11.58
CA ILE A 133 7.35 -12.53 -12.63
C ILE A 133 6.10 -12.08 -13.37
N ASP A 134 6.22 -11.94 -14.68
CA ASP A 134 5.14 -11.57 -15.56
C ASP A 134 5.28 -12.25 -16.92
N ASN A 135 4.29 -12.09 -17.78
CA ASN A 135 4.30 -12.65 -19.13
C ASN A 135 5.47 -12.08 -19.93
N ASP A 136 6.06 -12.92 -20.77
CA ASP A 136 7.03 -12.48 -21.77
C ASP A 136 6.32 -11.61 -22.83
N PRO A 137 6.71 -10.33 -23.01
CA PRO A 137 6.11 -9.47 -24.04
C PRO A 137 6.21 -10.02 -25.46
N GLY A 138 7.20 -10.87 -25.73
CA GLY A 138 7.39 -11.53 -27.04
C GLY A 138 6.68 -12.88 -27.18
N ASN A 139 6.25 -13.47 -26.08
CA ASN A 139 5.53 -14.74 -26.07
C ASN A 139 4.63 -14.85 -24.82
N PRO A 140 3.35 -14.44 -24.89
CA PRO A 140 2.44 -14.38 -23.74
C PRO A 140 2.11 -15.77 -23.13
N GLU A 141 2.46 -16.86 -23.78
CA GLU A 141 2.32 -18.22 -23.25
C GLU A 141 3.43 -18.60 -22.24
N ARG A 142 4.39 -17.69 -22.02
CA ARG A 142 5.55 -17.91 -21.17
C ARG A 142 5.69 -16.81 -20.12
N TYR A 143 6.08 -17.20 -18.91
CA TYR A 143 6.45 -16.27 -17.84
C TYR A 143 7.98 -16.09 -17.81
N LEU A 144 8.40 -14.86 -17.51
CA LEU A 144 9.80 -14.48 -17.30
C LEU A 144 9.98 -13.70 -16.00
N PRO A 145 11.14 -13.80 -15.33
CA PRO A 145 11.53 -12.84 -14.33
C PRO A 145 11.89 -11.50 -15.00
N HIS A 146 11.27 -10.44 -14.54
CA HIS A 146 11.54 -9.08 -14.97
C HIS A 146 12.32 -8.34 -13.88
N LEU A 147 13.35 -7.62 -14.29
CA LEU A 147 14.12 -6.74 -13.43
C LEU A 147 13.77 -5.29 -13.77
N ALA A 148 13.41 -4.54 -12.77
CA ALA A 148 13.12 -3.11 -12.86
C ALA A 148 14.06 -2.32 -11.94
N GLN A 149 14.45 -1.15 -12.36
CA GLN A 149 15.22 -0.24 -11.53
C GLN A 149 14.43 0.12 -10.27
N GLY A 150 15.11 0.14 -9.13
CA GLY A 150 14.56 0.50 -7.84
C GLY A 150 15.64 1.06 -6.92
N GLY A 151 15.37 1.06 -5.60
CA GLY A 151 16.38 1.34 -4.59
C GLY A 151 16.37 2.75 -4.01
N LEU A 152 15.54 3.65 -4.52
CA LEU A 152 15.30 4.93 -3.87
C LEU A 152 14.22 4.73 -2.80
N GLY A 153 14.61 4.76 -1.54
CA GLY A 153 13.69 4.71 -0.38
C GLY A 153 13.23 6.09 0.08
N LEU A 154 13.94 7.16 -0.34
CA LEU A 154 13.57 8.55 -0.09
C LEU A 154 12.83 9.13 -1.32
N PRO A 155 12.04 10.21 -1.17
CA PRO A 155 11.14 10.72 -2.20
C PRO A 155 11.80 11.04 -3.54
N ASP A 156 13.01 11.59 -3.52
CA ASP A 156 13.78 11.86 -4.73
C ASP A 156 15.29 11.85 -4.47
N GLU A 157 16.10 12.05 -5.50
CA GLU A 157 17.55 11.98 -5.46
C GLU A 157 18.20 13.12 -4.66
N ALA A 158 17.52 14.26 -4.48
CA ALA A 158 18.03 15.38 -3.70
C ALA A 158 18.23 15.02 -2.22
N TYR A 159 17.37 14.14 -1.69
CA TYR A 159 17.48 13.63 -0.31
C TYR A 159 18.78 12.83 -0.05
N TYR A 160 19.46 12.37 -1.10
CA TYR A 160 20.73 11.64 -0.98
C TYR A 160 21.95 12.54 -1.18
N ARG A 161 21.77 13.77 -1.70
CA ARG A 161 22.88 14.66 -2.09
C ARG A 161 22.93 15.97 -1.31
N GLU A 162 21.80 16.45 -0.83
CA GLU A 162 21.70 17.75 -0.17
C GLU A 162 21.64 17.59 1.35
N GLU A 163 22.52 18.31 2.07
CA GLU A 163 22.57 18.29 3.54
C GLU A 163 21.34 18.91 4.23
N LYS A 164 20.40 19.45 3.45
CA LYS A 164 19.20 20.14 3.97
C LYS A 164 18.02 19.23 4.28
N HIS A 165 18.11 17.95 3.96
CA HIS A 165 17.00 17.00 4.07
C HIS A 165 17.25 15.95 5.15
#